data_5269d58682d7be9a672fd1e6d4dc7452
#
_entry.id   5269d58682d7be9a672fd1e6d4dc7452
#
_cell.length_a   1.000
_cell.length_b   1.000
_cell.length_c   1.000
_cell.angle_alpha   90.00
_cell.angle_beta   90.00
_cell.angle_gamma   90.00
#
_symmetry.space_group_name_H-M   'P 1'
#
loop_
_entity.id
_entity.type
_entity.pdbx_description
1 polymer ?
#
loop_
_entity_poly.entity_id
_entity_poly.type
_entity_poly.pdbx_seq_one_letter_code
_entity_poly.pdbx_strand_id
1 'polypeptide(L)'
;MSLSNPDWDVLFDIFQRRRVHPLSFLQSRTFMDIFRDVCLAEYPYTPFADAFHTMRSMLLPVLYLLGSEVPVADVYHAISTGYGGLLACLGSSVHHAPVLLTEHGIYTREREEEIIRADWVVPSFKDRWIRFFYLLSEEI
;
A
#
# COMPACT_ATOMS: atom_id res chain seq x y z
N MET A 1 7.31 -10.83 6.06
CA MET A 1 6.46 -10.33 4.95
C MET A 1 7.26 -10.40 3.66
N SER A 2 7.03 -11.42 2.90
CA SER A 2 7.48 -11.44 1.52
C SER A 2 6.68 -10.36 0.78
N LEU A 3 7.35 -9.47 0.02
CA LEU A 3 6.69 -8.58 -0.94
C LEU A 3 6.30 -9.37 -2.20
N SER A 4 5.90 -10.64 -2.04
CA SER A 4 5.18 -11.36 -3.06
C SER A 4 3.81 -10.70 -3.25
N ASN A 5 3.28 -10.76 -4.46
CA ASN A 5 1.98 -10.21 -4.81
C ASN A 5 0.96 -10.41 -3.68
N PRO A 6 0.43 -9.35 -3.08
CA PRO A 6 -0.62 -9.50 -2.09
C PRO A 6 -1.88 -10.06 -2.76
N ASP A 7 -2.65 -10.84 -2.00
CA ASP A 7 -3.98 -11.26 -2.44
C ASP A 7 -4.94 -10.06 -2.28
N TRP A 8 -5.12 -9.30 -3.34
CA TRP A 8 -5.95 -8.11 -3.36
C TRP A 8 -7.42 -8.41 -3.04
N ASP A 9 -7.93 -9.56 -3.45
CA ASP A 9 -9.31 -9.94 -3.15
C ASP A 9 -9.54 -10.13 -1.66
N VAL A 10 -8.58 -10.73 -0.95
CA VAL A 10 -8.63 -10.86 0.51
C VAL A 10 -8.55 -9.51 1.18
N LEU A 11 -7.67 -8.62 0.72
CA LEU A 11 -7.54 -7.27 1.27
C LEU A 11 -8.82 -6.45 1.05
N PHE A 12 -9.42 -6.52 -0.13
CA PHE A 12 -10.69 -5.88 -0.40
C PHE A 12 -11.81 -6.42 0.49
N ASP A 13 -11.86 -7.74 0.70
CA ASP A 13 -12.84 -8.34 1.60
C ASP A 13 -12.70 -7.80 3.04
N ILE A 14 -11.48 -7.78 3.56
CA ILE A 14 -11.22 -7.32 4.93
C ILE A 14 -11.61 -5.85 5.12
N PHE A 15 -11.19 -4.97 4.23
CA PHE A 15 -11.36 -3.52 4.42
C PHE A 15 -12.66 -2.98 3.86
N GLN A 16 -13.19 -3.53 2.76
CA GLN A 16 -14.45 -3.10 2.16
C GLN A 16 -15.67 -3.78 2.76
N ARG A 17 -15.65 -5.09 2.90
CA ARG A 17 -16.81 -5.86 3.38
C ARG A 17 -16.87 -5.97 4.88
N ARG A 18 -15.76 -6.34 5.52
CA ARG A 18 -15.68 -6.50 6.98
C ARG A 18 -15.45 -5.19 7.72
N ARG A 19 -15.10 -4.12 7.02
CA ARG A 19 -14.87 -2.78 7.58
C ARG A 19 -13.89 -2.76 8.73
N VAL A 20 -12.82 -3.53 8.65
CA VAL A 20 -11.75 -3.51 9.65
C VAL A 20 -11.05 -2.15 9.60
N HIS A 21 -10.90 -1.52 10.77
CA HIS A 21 -10.22 -0.23 10.85
C HIS A 21 -8.70 -0.41 10.65
N PRO A 22 -8.05 0.37 9.74
CA PRO A 22 -6.63 0.22 9.45
C PRO A 22 -5.70 0.29 10.66
N LEU A 23 -5.93 1.23 11.57
CA LEU A 23 -5.12 1.34 12.79
C LEU A 23 -5.28 0.13 13.70
N SER A 24 -6.51 -0.38 13.86
CA SER A 24 -6.76 -1.58 14.65
C SER A 24 -6.09 -2.80 14.06
N PHE A 25 -6.07 -2.91 12.74
CA PHE A 25 -5.35 -3.97 12.03
C PHE A 25 -3.84 -3.92 12.30
N LEU A 26 -3.21 -2.74 12.17
CA LEU A 26 -1.77 -2.57 12.41
C LEU A 26 -1.39 -2.73 13.89
N GLN A 27 -2.32 -2.49 14.82
CA GLN A 27 -2.13 -2.65 16.26
C GLN A 27 -2.53 -4.03 16.76
N SER A 28 -3.06 -4.91 15.90
CA SER A 28 -3.44 -6.26 16.30
C SER A 28 -2.22 -7.05 16.73
N ARG A 29 -2.43 -7.95 17.71
CA ARG A 29 -1.37 -8.80 18.23
C ARG A 29 -0.77 -9.69 17.15
N THR A 30 -1.61 -10.26 16.31
CA THR A 30 -1.17 -11.10 15.20
C THR A 30 -0.27 -10.34 14.24
N PHE A 31 -0.66 -9.13 13.83
CA PHE A 31 0.16 -8.30 12.96
C PHE A 31 1.49 -7.92 13.61
N MET A 32 1.45 -7.49 14.87
CA MET A 32 2.65 -7.09 15.60
C MET A 32 3.63 -8.25 15.79
N ASP A 33 3.14 -9.44 16.09
CA ASP A 33 3.98 -10.64 16.24
C ASP A 33 4.66 -11.01 14.91
N ILE A 34 3.90 -11.02 13.82
CA ILE A 34 4.45 -11.31 12.47
C ILE A 34 5.49 -10.26 12.08
N PHE A 35 5.18 -8.98 12.29
CA PHE A 35 6.08 -7.88 11.95
C PHE A 35 7.37 -7.92 12.77
N ARG A 36 7.27 -8.22 14.07
CA ARG A 36 8.43 -8.42 14.93
C ARG A 36 9.33 -9.53 14.42
N ASP A 37 8.76 -10.68 14.05
CA ASP A 37 9.54 -11.82 13.55
C ASP A 37 10.24 -11.47 12.23
N VAL A 38 9.58 -10.74 11.33
CA VAL A 38 10.20 -10.23 10.09
C VAL A 38 11.35 -9.26 10.39
N CYS A 39 11.17 -8.34 11.34
CA CYS A 39 12.22 -7.39 11.72
C CYS A 39 13.45 -8.10 12.30
N LEU A 40 13.26 -9.11 13.14
CA LEU A 40 14.36 -9.89 13.71
C LEU A 40 15.11 -10.69 12.64
N ALA A 41 14.41 -11.21 11.65
CA ALA A 41 15.00 -12.00 10.57
C ALA A 41 15.72 -11.15 9.52
N GLU A 42 15.13 -10.03 9.09
CA GLU A 42 15.61 -9.25 7.95
C GLU A 42 16.28 -7.92 8.34
N TYR A 43 15.94 -7.35 9.49
CA TYR A 43 16.40 -6.05 9.96
C TYR A 43 16.90 -6.09 11.42
N PRO A 44 17.83 -7.01 11.77
CA PRO A 44 18.22 -7.22 13.16
C PRO A 44 18.89 -6.00 13.83
N TYR A 45 19.43 -5.09 13.03
CA TYR A 45 20.13 -3.88 13.52
C TYR A 45 19.28 -2.62 13.46
N THR A 46 18.04 -2.69 12.99
CA THR A 46 17.13 -1.55 12.94
C THR A 46 16.26 -1.54 14.19
N PRO A 47 16.18 -0.41 14.93
CA PRO A 47 15.27 -0.30 16.07
C PRO A 47 13.83 -0.62 15.65
N PHE A 48 13.14 -1.44 16.43
CA PHE A 48 11.76 -1.86 16.11
C PHE A 48 10.81 -0.68 15.93
N ALA A 49 10.93 0.35 16.77
CA ALA A 49 10.08 1.54 16.66
C ALA A 49 10.26 2.24 15.31
N ASP A 50 11.49 2.39 14.83
CA ASP A 50 11.79 3.03 13.55
C ASP A 50 11.25 2.19 12.39
N ALA A 51 11.45 0.88 12.44
CA ALA A 51 10.91 -0.06 11.46
C ALA A 51 9.37 0.00 11.42
N PHE A 52 8.74 0.00 12.58
CA PHE A 52 7.28 0.06 12.69
C PHE A 52 6.72 1.38 12.14
N HIS A 53 7.30 2.52 12.50
CA HIS A 53 6.84 3.82 12.01
C HIS A 53 7.01 3.96 10.49
N THR A 54 8.11 3.47 9.95
CA THR A 54 8.35 3.48 8.50
C THR A 54 7.32 2.60 7.78
N MET A 55 7.12 1.38 8.23
CA MET A 55 6.13 0.46 7.66
C MET A 55 4.71 1.03 7.77
N ARG A 56 4.36 1.60 8.92
CA ARG A 56 3.06 2.25 9.13
C ARG A 56 2.83 3.38 8.14
N SER A 57 3.82 4.24 7.93
CA SER A 57 3.74 5.34 6.97
C SER A 57 3.55 4.87 5.53
N MET A 58 4.09 3.71 5.19
CA MET A 58 3.96 3.09 3.88
C MET A 58 2.58 2.43 3.68
N LEU A 59 2.11 1.67 4.67
CA LEU A 59 0.91 0.85 4.53
C LEU A 59 -0.39 1.62 4.85
N LEU A 60 -0.35 2.54 5.78
CA LEU A 60 -1.57 3.19 6.29
C LEU A 60 -2.39 3.88 5.21
N PRO A 61 -1.81 4.67 4.28
CA PRO A 61 -2.57 5.28 3.20
C PRO A 61 -3.28 4.25 2.31
N VAL A 62 -2.62 3.14 2.00
CA VAL A 62 -3.20 2.05 1.18
C VAL A 62 -4.37 1.40 1.91
N LEU A 63 -4.22 1.08 3.20
CA LEU A 63 -5.29 0.45 3.97
C LEU A 63 -6.51 1.36 4.13
N TYR A 64 -6.31 2.67 4.30
CA TYR A 64 -7.42 3.64 4.31
C TYR A 64 -8.11 3.74 2.96
N LEU A 65 -7.36 3.71 1.85
CA LEU A 65 -7.95 3.70 0.51
C LEU A 65 -8.79 2.44 0.27
N LEU A 66 -8.30 1.28 0.69
CA LEU A 66 -9.05 0.02 0.57
C LEU A 66 -10.38 0.03 1.33
N GLY A 67 -10.47 0.77 2.43
CA GLY A 67 -11.68 0.95 3.22
C GLY A 67 -12.57 2.13 2.77
N SER A 68 -12.16 2.91 1.78
CA SER A 68 -12.87 4.10 1.33
C SER A 68 -14.15 3.75 0.59
N GLU A 69 -15.17 4.60 0.75
CA GLU A 69 -16.37 4.53 -0.07
C GLU A 69 -16.08 5.11 -1.46
N VAL A 70 -16.39 4.34 -2.49
CA VAL A 70 -16.22 4.77 -3.88
C VAL A 70 -17.59 5.02 -4.49
N PRO A 71 -17.84 6.20 -5.07
CA PRO A 71 -19.12 6.48 -5.69
C PRO A 71 -19.40 5.56 -6.88
N VAL A 72 -20.65 5.24 -7.10
CA VAL A 72 -21.09 4.47 -8.27
C VAL A 72 -20.83 5.30 -9.53
N ALA A 73 -20.17 4.72 -10.52
CA ALA A 73 -19.89 5.36 -11.79
C ALA A 73 -19.91 4.33 -12.93
N ASP A 74 -20.08 4.81 -14.15
CA ASP A 74 -20.03 3.96 -15.34
C ASP A 74 -18.60 3.65 -15.78
N VAL A 75 -17.67 4.55 -15.45
CA VAL A 75 -16.23 4.42 -15.74
C VAL A 75 -15.44 5.08 -14.63
N TYR A 76 -14.34 4.47 -14.24
CA TYR A 76 -13.37 5.06 -13.31
C TYR A 76 -12.11 5.45 -14.07
N HIS A 77 -11.80 6.73 -14.05
CA HIS A 77 -10.64 7.26 -14.75
C HIS A 77 -9.60 7.75 -13.75
N ALA A 78 -8.43 7.11 -13.75
CA ALA A 78 -7.26 7.53 -12.98
C ALA A 78 -6.25 8.24 -13.89
N ILE A 79 -5.63 9.28 -13.36
CA ILE A 79 -4.61 10.06 -14.06
C ILE A 79 -3.19 9.69 -13.61
N SER A 80 -3.06 8.68 -12.80
CA SER A 80 -1.76 8.13 -12.37
C SER A 80 -1.93 6.70 -11.88
N THR A 81 -0.86 5.93 -11.88
CA THR A 81 -0.83 4.56 -11.37
C THR A 81 -0.80 4.47 -9.85
N GLY A 82 -0.48 5.47 -9.09
CA GLY A 82 -0.34 5.41 -7.64
C GLY A 82 -1.65 5.18 -6.90
N TYR A 83 -1.87 5.95 -5.84
CA TYR A 83 -3.07 5.83 -5.00
C TYR A 83 -4.37 6.10 -5.77
N GLY A 84 -4.33 7.02 -6.75
CA GLY A 84 -5.47 7.29 -7.63
C GLY A 84 -5.85 6.07 -8.47
N GLY A 85 -4.86 5.38 -9.02
CA GLY A 85 -5.07 4.13 -9.77
C GLY A 85 -5.64 3.03 -8.88
N LEU A 86 -5.13 2.87 -7.66
CA LEU A 86 -5.66 1.91 -6.70
C LEU A 86 -7.14 2.18 -6.38
N LEU A 87 -7.50 3.44 -6.18
CA LEU A 87 -8.89 3.83 -5.90
C LEU A 87 -9.81 3.54 -7.10
N ALA A 88 -9.33 3.78 -8.32
CA ALA A 88 -10.08 3.44 -9.54
C ALA A 88 -10.29 1.93 -9.67
N CYS A 89 -9.26 1.13 -9.39
CA CYS A 89 -9.37 -0.34 -9.38
C CYS A 89 -10.34 -0.83 -8.30
N LEU A 90 -10.34 -0.21 -7.13
CA LEU A 90 -11.30 -0.51 -6.07
C LEU A 90 -12.73 -0.24 -6.55
N GLY A 91 -12.97 0.92 -7.16
CA GLY A 91 -14.26 1.27 -7.74
C GLY A 91 -14.75 0.27 -8.78
N SER A 92 -13.85 -0.14 -9.67
CA SER A 92 -14.10 -1.19 -10.66
C SER A 92 -14.49 -2.52 -10.01
N SER A 93 -13.76 -2.93 -8.99
CA SER A 93 -14.02 -4.19 -8.26
C SER A 93 -15.36 -4.17 -7.53
N VAL A 94 -15.71 -3.05 -6.90
CA VAL A 94 -16.95 -2.93 -6.11
C VAL A 94 -18.17 -2.77 -7.01
N HIS A 95 -18.07 -1.97 -8.08
CA HIS A 95 -19.22 -1.58 -8.92
C HIS A 95 -19.22 -2.22 -10.31
N HIS A 96 -18.25 -3.08 -10.61
CA HIS A 96 -18.13 -3.79 -11.90
C HIS A 96 -18.10 -2.84 -13.11
N ALA A 97 -17.41 -1.72 -12.99
CA ALA A 97 -17.24 -0.73 -14.05
C ALA A 97 -15.81 -0.74 -14.61
N PRO A 98 -15.62 -0.37 -15.89
CA PRO A 98 -14.29 -0.34 -16.48
C PRO A 98 -13.40 0.76 -15.89
N VAL A 99 -12.09 0.54 -15.93
CA VAL A 99 -11.07 1.51 -15.53
C VAL A 99 -10.37 2.05 -16.76
N LEU A 100 -10.16 3.36 -16.78
CA LEU A 100 -9.30 4.04 -17.75
C LEU A 100 -8.13 4.66 -16.98
N LEU A 101 -6.92 4.42 -17.45
CA LEU A 101 -5.71 4.98 -16.90
C LEU A 101 -5.04 5.92 -17.91
N THR A 102 -4.74 7.14 -17.48
CA THR A 102 -3.91 8.08 -18.23
C THR A 102 -2.69 8.43 -17.40
N GLU A 103 -1.50 8.17 -17.91
CA GLU A 103 -0.26 8.56 -17.23
C GLU A 103 0.31 9.83 -17.86
N HIS A 104 0.63 10.81 -16.99
CA HIS A 104 1.28 12.07 -17.37
C HIS A 104 2.79 12.06 -17.07
N GLY A 105 3.29 11.04 -16.42
CA GLY A 105 4.68 10.83 -16.05
C GLY A 105 4.87 9.39 -15.57
N ILE A 106 6.11 9.05 -15.23
CA ILE A 106 6.40 7.73 -14.67
C ILE A 106 6.30 7.82 -13.16
N TYR A 107 5.12 7.54 -12.62
CA TYR A 107 4.81 7.64 -11.19
C TYR A 107 5.80 6.90 -10.30
N THR A 108 6.16 5.67 -10.66
CA THR A 108 7.12 4.85 -9.91
C THR A 108 8.49 5.49 -9.82
N ARG A 109 8.96 6.12 -10.90
CA ARG A 109 10.24 6.82 -10.94
C ARG A 109 10.23 8.06 -10.05
N GLU A 110 9.15 8.83 -10.09
CA GLU A 110 9.00 10.01 -9.24
C GLU A 110 9.00 9.63 -7.76
N ARG A 111 8.29 8.58 -7.39
CA ARG A 111 8.27 8.05 -6.02
C ARG A 111 9.62 7.49 -5.58
N GLU A 112 10.31 6.81 -6.46
CA GLU A 112 11.67 6.32 -6.18
C GLU A 112 12.61 7.48 -5.84
N GLU A 113 12.61 8.55 -6.64
CA GLU A 113 13.43 9.73 -6.39
C GLU A 113 13.09 10.41 -5.05
N GLU A 114 11.80 10.56 -4.75
CA GLU A 114 11.33 11.12 -3.48
C GLU A 114 11.82 10.31 -2.28
N ILE A 115 11.71 8.97 -2.35
CA ILE A 115 12.12 8.08 -1.26
C ILE A 115 13.63 8.09 -1.08
N ILE A 116 14.41 8.10 -2.16
CA ILE A 116 15.88 8.18 -2.10
C ILE A 116 16.32 9.47 -1.38
N ARG A 117 15.62 10.59 -1.61
CA ARG A 117 15.91 11.88 -0.99
C ARG A 117 15.34 12.05 0.41
N ALA A 118 14.45 11.18 0.85
CA ALA A 118 13.78 11.29 2.14
C ALA A 118 14.71 10.93 3.31
N ASP A 119 15.07 11.91 4.11
CA ASP A 119 15.97 11.72 5.27
C ASP A 119 15.27 10.96 6.42
N TRP A 120 13.94 11.06 6.52
CA TRP A 120 13.15 10.43 7.57
C TRP A 120 12.90 8.93 7.35
N VAL A 121 13.17 8.42 6.15
CA VAL A 121 13.03 7.00 5.85
C VAL A 121 14.28 6.26 6.28
N VAL A 122 14.12 5.21 7.10
CA VAL A 122 15.22 4.33 7.50
C VAL A 122 15.88 3.75 6.26
N PRO A 123 17.21 3.90 6.07
CA PRO A 123 17.89 3.46 4.84
C PRO A 123 17.62 2.01 4.44
N SER A 124 17.52 1.09 5.41
CA SER A 124 17.22 -0.32 5.16
C SER A 124 15.82 -0.56 4.59
N PHE A 125 14.90 0.40 4.72
CA PHE A 125 13.53 0.32 4.21
C PHE A 125 13.33 1.04 2.88
N LYS A 126 14.27 1.86 2.42
CA LYS A 126 14.12 2.63 1.17
C LYS A 126 13.90 1.71 -0.02
N ASP A 127 14.69 0.67 -0.16
CA ASP A 127 14.56 -0.31 -1.25
C ASP A 127 13.21 -1.03 -1.21
N ARG A 128 12.74 -1.43 -0.04
CA ARG A 128 11.43 -2.06 0.12
C ARG A 128 10.28 -1.13 -0.19
N TRP A 129 10.36 0.12 0.22
CA TRP A 129 9.34 1.10 -0.08
C TRP A 129 9.26 1.39 -1.56
N ILE A 130 10.39 1.55 -2.24
CA ILE A 130 10.47 1.70 -3.69
C ILE A 130 9.83 0.49 -4.38
N ARG A 131 10.21 -0.72 -3.98
CA ARG A 131 9.63 -1.96 -4.51
C ARG A 131 8.12 -2.05 -4.30
N PHE A 132 7.63 -1.58 -3.16
CA PHE A 132 6.20 -1.51 -2.87
C PHE A 132 5.44 -0.66 -3.90
N PHE A 133 5.95 0.51 -4.27
CA PHE A 133 5.30 1.35 -5.29
C PHE A 133 5.34 0.74 -6.68
N TYR A 134 6.42 0.03 -7.03
CA TYR A 134 6.47 -0.73 -8.29
C TYR A 134 5.42 -1.84 -8.33
N LEU A 135 5.32 -2.63 -7.26
CA LEU A 135 4.28 -3.66 -7.14
C LEU A 135 2.87 -3.08 -7.20
N LEU A 136 2.63 -1.98 -6.50
CA LEU A 136 1.33 -1.30 -6.54
C LEU A 136 0.97 -0.86 -7.96
N SER A 137 1.93 -0.35 -8.72
CA SER A 137 1.71 0.08 -10.10
C SER A 137 1.47 -1.09 -11.06
N GLU A 138 2.10 -2.22 -10.84
CA GLU A 138 1.89 -3.43 -11.65
C GLU A 138 0.48 -4.02 -11.50
N GLU A 139 -0.14 -3.86 -10.32
CA GLU A 139 -1.49 -4.36 -10.07
C GLU A 139 -2.60 -3.43 -10.60
N ILE A 140 -2.26 -2.21 -10.91
CA ILE A 140 -3.18 -1.22 -11.48
C ILE A 140 -3.21 -1.33 -13.01
#